data_d668aaf2502a674a84774f02ac2e23cf
#
_entry.id   d668aaf2502a674a84774f02ac2e23cf
#
_cell.length_a   1.000
_cell.length_b   1.000
_cell.length_c   1.000
_cell.angle_alpha   90.00
_cell.angle_beta   90.00
_cell.angle_gamma   90.00
#
_symmetry.space_group_name_H-M   'P 1'
#
loop_
_entity.id
_entity.type
_entity.pdbx_description
1 polymer ?
#
loop_
_entity_poly.entity_id
_entity_poly.type
_entity_poly.pdbx_seq_one_letter_code
_entity_poly.pdbx_strand_id
1 'polypeptide(L)'
;MDTVYDFIKANPVFHIATVDGDKARVRPFGFMMKRNNTLYFCTNKTKDVYKQLKQNPDIEISVMGSDGSTWLRVRGRIAFDESREAKAQAFEESPNLLRIYPKGADDEVFVTFYFTEAEARLFSFIAAPTDVLLF
;
A
#
# COMPACT_ATOMS: atom_id res chain seq x y z
N MET A 1 13.86 -2.51 5.23
CA MET A 1 12.79 -2.73 4.21
C MET A 1 12.18 -4.11 4.28
N ASP A 2 12.99 -5.16 4.38
CA ASP A 2 12.48 -6.54 4.41
C ASP A 2 11.58 -6.81 5.61
N THR A 3 11.90 -6.26 6.79
CA THR A 3 11.06 -6.43 7.99
C THR A 3 9.64 -5.90 7.74
N VAL A 4 9.51 -4.74 7.12
CA VAL A 4 8.21 -4.13 6.81
C VAL A 4 7.47 -4.95 5.75
N TYR A 5 8.17 -5.30 4.68
CA TYR A 5 7.63 -6.12 3.61
C TYR A 5 7.13 -7.47 4.13
N ASP A 6 7.96 -8.17 4.92
CA ASP A 6 7.62 -9.48 5.45
C ASP A 6 6.41 -9.42 6.38
N PHE A 7 6.32 -8.36 7.21
CA PHE A 7 5.17 -8.20 8.10
C PHE A 7 3.86 -8.06 7.32
N ILE A 8 3.87 -7.22 6.28
CA ILE A 8 2.67 -7.02 5.43
C ILE A 8 2.37 -8.29 4.64
N LYS A 9 3.38 -8.96 4.12
CA LYS A 9 3.23 -10.21 3.37
C LYS A 9 2.58 -11.30 4.20
N ALA A 10 2.94 -11.38 5.48
CA ALA A 10 2.36 -12.34 6.43
C ALA A 10 0.92 -11.98 6.82
N ASN A 11 0.52 -10.74 6.66
CA ASN A 11 -0.81 -10.22 7.04
C ASN A 11 -1.42 -9.48 5.85
N PRO A 12 -1.89 -10.20 4.81
CA PRO A 12 -2.11 -9.64 3.49
C PRO A 12 -3.32 -8.72 3.35
N VAL A 13 -4.22 -8.67 4.33
CA VAL A 13 -5.30 -7.68 4.34
C VAL A 13 -4.92 -6.56 5.29
N PHE A 14 -4.75 -5.37 4.77
CA PHE A 14 -4.36 -4.19 5.54
C PHE A 14 -5.25 -3.02 5.14
N HIS A 15 -5.19 -1.93 5.91
CA HIS A 15 -6.02 -0.75 5.68
C HIS A 15 -5.14 0.44 5.33
N ILE A 16 -5.57 1.20 4.33
CA ILE A 16 -4.92 2.45 3.93
C ILE A 16 -5.86 3.61 4.22
N ALA A 17 -5.36 4.57 4.99
CA ALA A 17 -6.05 5.83 5.25
C ALA A 17 -5.54 6.91 4.28
N THR A 18 -6.48 7.70 3.76
CA THR A 18 -6.21 8.82 2.87
C THR A 18 -6.88 10.08 3.39
N VAL A 19 -6.50 11.21 2.84
CA VAL A 19 -7.10 12.52 3.15
C VAL A 19 -8.07 12.90 2.02
N ASP A 20 -9.28 13.28 2.41
CA ASP A 20 -10.33 13.71 1.50
C ASP A 20 -10.80 15.10 1.96
N GLY A 21 -10.13 16.15 1.47
CA GLY A 21 -10.33 17.50 1.97
C GLY A 21 -9.90 17.60 3.43
N ASP A 22 -10.86 17.84 4.34
CA ASP A 22 -10.65 17.87 5.79
C ASP A 22 -11.10 16.58 6.48
N LYS A 23 -11.36 15.52 5.73
CA LYS A 23 -11.89 14.27 6.25
C LYS A 23 -10.92 13.13 6.03
N ALA A 24 -10.89 12.21 6.99
CA ALA A 24 -10.16 10.96 6.87
C ALA A 24 -11.02 9.92 6.16
N ARG A 25 -10.40 9.12 5.30
CA ARG A 25 -11.03 7.95 4.67
C ARG A 25 -10.13 6.75 4.88
N VAL A 26 -10.73 5.58 5.06
CA VAL A 26 -10.00 4.33 5.24
C VAL A 26 -10.72 3.20 4.51
N ARG A 27 -9.95 2.27 3.94
CA ARG A 27 -10.47 1.08 3.26
C ARG A 27 -9.44 -0.04 3.29
N PRO A 28 -9.90 -1.31 3.16
CA PRO A 28 -8.98 -2.43 3.06
C PRO A 28 -8.29 -2.48 1.69
N PHE A 29 -7.05 -2.95 1.72
CA PHE A 29 -6.26 -3.30 0.53
C PHE A 29 -5.75 -4.73 0.70
N GLY A 30 -5.52 -5.42 -0.41
CA GLY A 30 -5.05 -6.81 -0.39
C GLY A 30 -3.80 -7.06 -1.22
N PHE A 31 -3.29 -6.05 -1.92
CA PHE A 31 -2.11 -6.22 -2.77
C PHE A 31 -0.99 -5.29 -2.34
N MET A 32 0.22 -5.86 -2.28
CA MET A 32 1.45 -5.13 -2.00
C MET A 32 2.59 -5.88 -2.66
N MET A 33 3.53 -5.13 -3.24
CA MET A 33 4.76 -5.69 -3.78
C MET A 33 5.95 -4.80 -3.42
N LYS A 34 7.15 -5.37 -3.53
CA LYS A 34 8.40 -4.63 -3.36
C LYS A 34 9.01 -4.39 -4.74
N ARG A 35 9.37 -3.13 -4.99
CA ARG A 35 10.00 -2.71 -6.24
C ARG A 35 10.80 -1.44 -5.98
N ASN A 36 12.01 -1.33 -6.55
CA ASN A 36 12.87 -0.16 -6.39
C ASN A 36 13.12 0.20 -4.91
N ASN A 37 13.24 -0.82 -4.07
CA ASN A 37 13.48 -0.70 -2.63
C ASN A 37 12.40 0.10 -1.89
N THR A 38 11.16 0.03 -2.36
CA THR A 38 10.00 0.62 -1.68
C THR A 38 8.78 -0.28 -1.84
N LEU A 39 7.69 0.11 -1.21
CA LEU A 39 6.43 -0.64 -1.26
C LEU A 39 5.53 -0.06 -2.34
N TYR A 40 4.99 -0.94 -3.15
CA TYR A 40 4.04 -0.62 -4.21
C TYR A 40 2.69 -1.24 -3.89
N PHE A 41 1.66 -0.53 -4.30
CA PHE A 41 0.24 -0.91 -4.17
C PHE A 41 -0.44 -0.70 -5.51
N CYS A 42 -1.68 -1.14 -5.63
CA CYS A 42 -2.43 -0.90 -6.85
C CYS A 42 -3.86 -0.45 -6.55
N THR A 43 -4.40 0.30 -7.48
CA THR A 43 -5.80 0.71 -7.49
C THR A 43 -6.22 0.92 -8.94
N ASN A 44 -7.35 1.60 -9.17
CA ASN A 44 -7.71 2.01 -10.50
C ASN A 44 -8.27 3.44 -10.50
N LYS A 45 -8.23 4.07 -11.66
CA LYS A 45 -8.52 5.49 -11.82
C LYS A 45 -9.99 5.85 -11.62
N THR A 46 -10.88 4.85 -11.51
CA THR A 46 -12.31 5.09 -11.28
C THR A 46 -12.67 5.17 -9.79
N LYS A 47 -11.78 4.75 -8.91
CA LYS A 47 -12.05 4.69 -7.46
C LYS A 47 -11.82 6.03 -6.77
N ASP A 48 -12.56 6.26 -5.69
CA ASP A 48 -12.41 7.47 -4.87
C ASP A 48 -11.00 7.59 -4.28
N VAL A 49 -10.39 6.48 -3.90
CA VAL A 49 -9.02 6.49 -3.37
C VAL A 49 -8.03 7.10 -4.36
N TYR A 50 -8.17 6.82 -5.65
CA TYR A 50 -7.32 7.42 -6.67
C TYR A 50 -7.45 8.95 -6.69
N LYS A 51 -8.69 9.44 -6.66
CA LYS A 51 -8.97 10.88 -6.66
C LYS A 51 -8.41 11.55 -5.41
N GLN A 52 -8.55 10.89 -4.26
CA GLN A 52 -8.02 11.40 -3.00
C GLN A 52 -6.50 11.49 -3.02
N LEU A 53 -5.83 10.45 -3.54
CA LEU A 53 -4.37 10.42 -3.65
C LEU A 53 -3.83 11.45 -4.64
N LYS A 54 -4.57 11.74 -5.70
CA LYS A 54 -4.19 12.79 -6.66
C LYS A 54 -4.20 14.17 -6.02
N GLN A 55 -5.13 14.42 -5.11
CA GLN A 55 -5.25 15.71 -4.42
C GLN A 55 -4.34 15.82 -3.21
N ASN A 56 -4.16 14.71 -2.46
CA ASN A 56 -3.29 14.67 -1.31
C ASN A 56 -2.56 13.34 -1.24
N PRO A 57 -1.25 13.32 -1.47
CA PRO A 57 -0.48 12.08 -1.53
C PRO A 57 -0.11 11.49 -0.17
N ASP A 58 -0.54 12.07 0.94
CA ASP A 58 -0.22 11.55 2.26
C ASP A 58 -1.13 10.37 2.60
N ILE A 59 -0.52 9.28 3.06
CA ILE A 59 -1.26 8.07 3.47
C ILE A 59 -0.70 7.51 4.78
N GLU A 60 -1.51 6.70 5.43
CA GLU A 60 -1.08 5.85 6.52
C GLU A 60 -1.69 4.46 6.36
N ILE A 61 -0.85 3.44 6.58
CA ILE A 61 -1.24 2.04 6.51
C ILE A 61 -1.23 1.47 7.92
N SER A 62 -2.22 0.65 8.23
CA SER A 62 -2.28 -0.13 9.46
C SER A 62 -2.41 -1.60 9.13
N VAL A 63 -1.53 -2.43 9.68
CA VAL A 63 -1.48 -3.87 9.46
C VAL A 63 -1.46 -4.57 10.81
N MET A 64 -2.53 -5.29 11.15
CA MET A 64 -2.59 -6.06 12.39
C MET A 64 -1.76 -7.34 12.26
N GLY A 65 -0.94 -7.60 13.26
CA GLY A 65 -0.20 -8.87 13.35
C GLY A 65 -1.10 -10.02 13.75
N SER A 66 -0.65 -11.25 13.46
CA SER A 66 -1.41 -12.46 13.74
C SER A 66 -1.62 -12.75 15.24
N ASP A 67 -0.79 -12.15 16.11
CA ASP A 67 -0.93 -12.27 17.56
C ASP A 67 -2.10 -11.46 18.12
N GLY A 68 -2.72 -10.59 17.30
CA GLY A 68 -3.83 -9.74 17.72
C GLY A 68 -3.46 -8.62 18.69
N SER A 69 -2.17 -8.45 19.03
CA SER A 69 -1.73 -7.45 20.00
C SER A 69 -0.68 -6.48 19.47
N THR A 70 -0.05 -6.78 18.35
CA THR A 70 0.89 -5.90 17.68
C THR A 70 0.39 -5.49 16.30
N TRP A 71 0.71 -4.28 15.88
CA TRP A 71 0.39 -3.84 14.53
C TRP A 71 1.48 -2.93 13.99
N LEU A 72 1.67 -2.99 12.68
CA LEU A 72 2.59 -2.14 11.95
C LEU A 72 1.85 -0.93 11.41
N ARG A 73 2.41 0.26 11.57
CA ARG A 73 1.94 1.47 10.90
C ARG A 73 3.03 1.97 9.97
N VAL A 74 2.66 2.29 8.75
CA VAL A 74 3.56 2.89 7.77
C VAL A 74 2.89 4.15 7.26
N ARG A 75 3.52 5.30 7.45
CA ARG A 75 3.00 6.57 6.97
C ARG A 75 4.01 7.26 6.07
N GLY A 76 3.52 7.99 5.09
CA GLY A 76 4.39 8.70 4.18
C GLY A 76 3.64 9.28 3.00
N ARG A 77 4.39 9.62 1.98
CA ARG A 77 3.88 10.20 0.75
C ARG A 77 4.03 9.23 -0.40
N ILE A 78 3.09 9.25 -1.32
CA ILE A 78 3.09 8.37 -2.47
C ILE A 78 3.26 9.13 -3.77
N ALA A 79 3.67 8.40 -4.79
CA ALA A 79 3.58 8.82 -6.19
C ALA A 79 3.00 7.67 -7.01
N PHE A 80 2.42 8.01 -8.16
CA PHE A 80 1.92 7.00 -9.08
C PHE A 80 3.05 6.57 -10.02
N ASP A 81 3.06 5.29 -10.34
CA ASP A 81 3.93 4.71 -11.35
C ASP A 81 3.04 4.09 -12.43
N GLU A 82 2.94 4.75 -13.57
CA GLU A 82 2.11 4.31 -14.67
C GLU A 82 2.89 3.48 -15.69
N SER A 83 4.14 3.11 -15.36
CA SER A 83 4.96 2.31 -16.27
C SER A 83 4.35 0.94 -16.49
N ARG A 84 4.53 0.42 -17.71
CA ARG A 84 4.09 -0.93 -18.06
C ARG A 84 4.83 -1.98 -17.23
N GLU A 85 6.09 -1.73 -16.92
CA GLU A 85 6.93 -2.62 -16.12
C GLU A 85 6.39 -2.81 -14.70
N ALA A 86 5.96 -1.73 -14.05
CA ALA A 86 5.36 -1.81 -12.72
C ALA A 86 4.04 -2.57 -12.74
N LYS A 87 3.18 -2.29 -13.73
CA LYS A 87 1.92 -3.01 -13.90
C LYS A 87 2.16 -4.49 -14.16
N ALA A 88 3.10 -4.81 -15.04
CA ALA A 88 3.44 -6.19 -15.38
C ALA A 88 3.90 -6.98 -14.14
N GLN A 89 4.74 -6.38 -13.29
CA GLN A 89 5.16 -7.01 -12.04
C GLN A 89 3.98 -7.29 -11.13
N ALA A 90 3.04 -6.36 -11.01
CA ALA A 90 1.85 -6.56 -10.18
C ALA A 90 1.04 -7.78 -10.63
N PHE A 91 0.80 -7.93 -11.92
CA PHE A 91 0.06 -9.07 -12.45
C PHE A 91 0.85 -10.38 -12.37
N GLU A 92 2.17 -10.31 -12.46
CA GLU A 92 3.03 -11.47 -12.27
C GLU A 92 2.98 -11.98 -10.82
N GLU A 93 3.05 -11.07 -9.85
CA GLU A 93 3.02 -11.43 -8.43
C GLU A 93 1.62 -11.81 -7.94
N SER A 94 0.57 -11.26 -8.55
CA SER A 94 -0.82 -11.57 -8.20
C SER A 94 -1.67 -11.81 -9.45
N PRO A 95 -1.60 -13.03 -10.03
CA PRO A 95 -2.39 -13.36 -11.23
C PRO A 95 -3.89 -13.22 -11.04
N ASN A 96 -4.40 -13.27 -9.81
CA ASN A 96 -5.82 -13.05 -9.53
C ASN A 96 -6.31 -11.66 -9.94
N LEU A 97 -5.42 -10.68 -10.05
CA LEU A 97 -5.76 -9.36 -10.56
C LEU A 97 -6.31 -9.41 -11.99
N LEU A 98 -5.93 -10.41 -12.76
CA LEU A 98 -6.44 -10.58 -14.13
C LEU A 98 -7.94 -10.86 -14.18
N ARG A 99 -8.54 -11.33 -13.09
CA ARG A 99 -10.00 -11.51 -13.00
C ARG A 99 -10.74 -10.17 -13.01
N ILE A 100 -10.09 -9.13 -12.47
CA ILE A 100 -10.66 -7.78 -12.40
C ILE A 100 -10.22 -6.96 -13.61
N TYR A 101 -8.97 -7.16 -14.04
CA TYR A 101 -8.33 -6.41 -15.12
C TYR A 101 -7.81 -7.38 -16.19
N PRO A 102 -8.69 -7.92 -17.06
CA PRO A 102 -8.30 -8.96 -18.03
C PRO A 102 -7.21 -8.54 -19.01
N LYS A 103 -7.02 -7.24 -19.25
CA LYS A 103 -5.98 -6.72 -20.14
C LYS A 103 -4.60 -6.69 -19.48
N GLY A 104 -4.51 -6.93 -18.17
CA GLY A 104 -3.24 -6.94 -17.45
C GLY A 104 -2.49 -5.63 -17.58
N ALA A 105 -1.21 -5.71 -17.94
CA ALA A 105 -0.35 -4.54 -18.06
C ALA A 105 -0.78 -3.53 -19.14
N ASP A 106 -1.66 -3.93 -20.03
CA ASP A 106 -2.22 -3.06 -21.07
C ASP A 106 -3.50 -2.35 -20.62
N ASP A 107 -3.98 -2.60 -19.41
CA ASP A 107 -5.15 -1.93 -18.86
C ASP A 107 -4.82 -0.46 -18.58
N GLU A 108 -5.64 0.45 -19.11
CA GLU A 108 -5.43 1.89 -18.98
C GLU A 108 -5.95 2.48 -17.67
N VAL A 109 -6.81 1.75 -16.99
CA VAL A 109 -7.46 2.21 -15.75
C VAL A 109 -6.69 1.73 -14.52
N PHE A 110 -6.09 0.54 -14.59
CA PHE A 110 -5.25 0.00 -13.53
C PHE A 110 -4.00 0.87 -13.33
N VAL A 111 -3.63 1.14 -12.08
CA VAL A 111 -2.47 1.97 -11.77
C VAL A 111 -1.79 1.47 -10.50
N THR A 112 -0.47 1.56 -10.48
CA THR A 112 0.32 1.32 -9.27
C THR A 112 0.73 2.63 -8.63
N PHE A 113 0.92 2.61 -7.32
CA PHE A 113 1.46 3.73 -6.56
C PHE A 113 2.41 3.21 -5.49
N TYR A 114 3.32 4.05 -5.05
CA TYR A 114 4.41 3.64 -4.17
C TYR A 114 4.79 4.74 -3.19
N PHE A 115 5.39 4.37 -2.07
CA PHE A 115 5.96 5.35 -1.16
C PHE A 115 7.21 5.99 -1.76
N THR A 116 7.23 7.31 -1.81
CA THR A 116 8.43 8.09 -2.12
C THR A 116 9.27 8.32 -0.87
N GLU A 117 8.61 8.41 0.27
CA GLU A 117 9.22 8.46 1.60
C GLU A 117 8.24 7.88 2.60
N ALA A 118 8.74 7.14 3.58
CA ALA A 118 7.88 6.52 4.58
C ALA A 118 8.62 6.28 5.89
N GLU A 119 7.84 6.24 6.97
CA GLU A 119 8.26 5.88 8.31
C GLU A 119 7.42 4.71 8.77
N ALA A 120 8.05 3.63 9.21
CA ALA A 120 7.38 2.45 9.73
C ALA A 120 7.65 2.30 11.22
N ARG A 121 6.60 2.07 12.01
CA ARG A 121 6.68 1.82 13.43
C ARG A 121 5.85 0.60 13.81
N LEU A 122 6.38 -0.17 14.74
CA LEU A 122 5.66 -1.32 15.29
C LEU A 122 5.03 -0.92 16.63
N PHE A 123 3.73 -1.10 16.74
CA PHE A 123 2.95 -0.76 17.92
C PHE A 123 2.49 -2.02 18.65
N SER A 124 2.23 -1.86 19.94
CA SER A 124 1.71 -2.94 20.78
C SER A 124 0.74 -2.35 21.80
N PHE A 125 -0.28 -3.13 22.19
CA PHE A 125 -1.19 -2.74 23.27
C PHE A 125 -0.52 -2.77 24.64
N ILE A 126 0.64 -3.45 24.77
CA ILE A 126 1.28 -3.72 26.06
C ILE A 126 2.71 -3.16 26.17
N ALA A 127 3.26 -2.62 25.11
CA ALA A 127 4.64 -2.11 25.08
C ALA A 127 4.72 -0.79 24.33
N ALA A 128 5.83 -0.05 24.54
CA ALA A 128 6.07 1.18 23.81
C ALA A 128 6.32 0.91 22.31
N PRO A 129 5.95 1.85 21.42
CA PRO A 129 6.22 1.71 19.99
C PRO A 129 7.70 1.60 19.69
N THR A 130 8.03 0.84 18.67
CA THR A 130 9.39 0.64 18.18
C THR A 130 9.53 1.12 16.76
N ASP A 131 10.49 2.00 16.48
CA ASP A 131 10.79 2.42 15.12
C ASP A 131 11.42 1.25 14.36
N VAL A 132 10.92 0.97 13.17
CA VAL A 132 11.41 -0.13 12.36
C VAL A 132 12.28 0.38 11.21
N LEU A 133 11.81 1.41 10.48
CA LEU A 133 12.50 1.83 9.28
C LEU A 133 12.02 3.20 8.80
N LEU A 134 12.96 3.94 8.20
CA LEU A 134 12.67 5.08 7.33
C LEU A 134 13.07 4.70 5.91
N PHE A 135 12.21 4.93 4.94
CA PHE A 135 12.51 4.64 3.54
C PHE A 135 11.81 5.57 2.56
#